data_d50a85a4085155c73921455aaf5f1755
#
_entry.id   d50a85a4085155c73921455aaf5f1755
#
_cell.length_a   1.000
_cell.length_b   1.000
_cell.length_c   1.000
_cell.angle_alpha   90.00
_cell.angle_beta   90.00
_cell.angle_gamma   90.00
#
_symmetry.space_group_name_H-M   'P 1'
#
loop_
_entity.id
_entity.type
_entity.pdbx_description
1 polymer ?
#
loop_
_entity_poly.entity_id
_entity_poly.type
_entity_poly.pdbx_seq_one_letter_code
_entity_poly.pdbx_strand_id
1 'polypeptide(L)'
;MIAPPQQYAWRGFDQLRTTELYLLLRLRCEVFVVEQRCAYLDIDGRDQEADHLLAWGANDRLSGYLRVFAPGKADASAQIGRVVTSSEGRGAGLGRWMVKEALGFIAKRQGDVQVKISAQVYLERFYADFGFRRSSDDYSEDGILHCEMLRA
;
A
#
# COMPACT_ATOMS: atom_id res chain seq x y z
N MET A 1 9.39 -12.21 -14.38
CA MET A 1 7.97 -11.96 -14.66
C MET A 1 7.20 -11.90 -13.34
N ILE A 2 6.38 -10.88 -13.18
CA ILE A 2 5.54 -10.74 -11.99
C ILE A 2 4.20 -11.40 -12.26
N ALA A 3 3.88 -12.46 -11.52
CA ALA A 3 2.60 -13.14 -11.66
C ALA A 3 1.51 -12.38 -10.88
N PRO A 4 0.30 -12.22 -11.45
CA PRO A 4 -0.81 -11.65 -10.69
C PRO A 4 -1.26 -12.62 -9.58
N PRO A 5 -1.95 -12.10 -8.55
CA PRO A 5 -2.57 -12.97 -7.55
C PRO A 5 -3.67 -13.81 -8.20
N GLN A 6 -4.11 -14.86 -7.50
CA GLN A 6 -5.20 -15.69 -7.99
C GLN A 6 -6.50 -14.90 -8.13
N GLN A 7 -6.72 -13.96 -7.22
CA GLN A 7 -7.88 -13.09 -7.23
C GLN A 7 -7.51 -11.74 -6.59
N TYR A 8 -8.06 -10.67 -7.12
CA TYR A 8 -7.93 -9.35 -6.51
C TYR A 8 -9.17 -8.50 -6.76
N ALA A 9 -9.31 -7.46 -5.95
CA ALA A 9 -10.40 -6.51 -6.11
C ALA A 9 -10.00 -5.12 -5.62
N TRP A 10 -10.52 -4.10 -6.29
CA TRP A 10 -10.52 -2.72 -5.81
C TRP A 10 -11.86 -2.42 -5.16
N ARG A 11 -11.82 -1.78 -4.00
CA ARG A 11 -13.02 -1.37 -3.25
C ARG A 11 -12.84 0.04 -2.72
N GLY A 12 -13.85 0.91 -2.93
CA GLY A 12 -14.01 2.08 -2.07
C GLY A 12 -14.42 1.60 -0.66
N PHE A 13 -14.27 2.44 0.34
CA PHE A 13 -14.57 2.03 1.71
C PHE A 13 -16.00 1.50 1.86
N ASP A 14 -16.98 2.19 1.28
CA ASP A 14 -18.40 1.78 1.37
C ASP A 14 -18.71 0.50 0.58
N GLN A 15 -17.82 0.08 -0.29
CA GLN A 15 -17.97 -1.16 -1.06
C GLN A 15 -17.34 -2.37 -0.35
N LEU A 16 -16.54 -2.15 0.68
CA LEU A 16 -15.93 -3.21 1.46
C LEU A 16 -17.00 -4.00 2.20
N ARG A 17 -16.98 -5.32 2.03
CA ARG A 17 -17.80 -6.20 2.88
C ARG A 17 -17.16 -6.26 4.26
N THR A 18 -17.96 -6.53 5.27
CA THR A 18 -17.50 -6.63 6.66
C THR A 18 -16.31 -7.59 6.79
N THR A 19 -16.38 -8.74 6.13
CA THR A 19 -15.29 -9.74 6.14
C THR A 19 -14.03 -9.19 5.48
N GLU A 20 -14.17 -8.48 4.37
CA GLU A 20 -13.02 -7.85 3.67
C GLU A 20 -12.34 -6.83 4.56
N LEU A 21 -13.12 -5.96 5.19
CA LEU A 21 -12.59 -4.95 6.12
C LEU A 21 -11.86 -5.62 7.29
N TYR A 22 -12.46 -6.65 7.88
CA TYR A 22 -11.84 -7.37 8.99
C TYR A 22 -10.50 -7.99 8.58
N LEU A 23 -10.45 -8.64 7.42
CA LEU A 23 -9.24 -9.30 6.93
C LEU A 23 -8.12 -8.31 6.61
N LEU A 24 -8.44 -7.20 5.96
CA LEU A 24 -7.40 -6.21 5.64
C LEU A 24 -6.83 -5.54 6.89
N LEU A 25 -7.67 -5.22 7.87
CA LEU A 25 -7.21 -4.65 9.13
C LEU A 25 -6.39 -5.65 9.93
N ARG A 26 -6.79 -6.93 9.92
CA ARG A 26 -6.02 -8.00 10.55
C ARG A 26 -4.63 -8.15 9.92
N LEU A 27 -4.55 -8.20 8.60
CA LEU A 27 -3.26 -8.31 7.90
C LEU A 27 -2.35 -7.13 8.22
N ARG A 28 -2.87 -5.91 8.21
CA ARG A 28 -2.13 -4.72 8.58
C ARG A 28 -1.60 -4.81 10.01
N CYS A 29 -2.43 -5.23 10.94
CA CYS A 29 -2.04 -5.39 12.33
C CYS A 29 -0.95 -6.46 12.49
N GLU A 30 -1.13 -7.62 11.87
CA GLU A 30 -0.16 -8.73 11.94
C GLU A 30 1.23 -8.31 11.49
N VAL A 31 1.35 -7.52 10.44
CA VAL A 31 2.65 -7.12 9.90
C VAL A 31 3.16 -5.83 10.52
N PHE A 32 2.39 -4.76 10.47
CA PHE A 32 2.87 -3.44 10.87
C PHE A 32 3.01 -3.29 12.38
N VAL A 33 2.18 -3.96 13.16
CA VAL A 33 2.20 -3.84 14.63
C VAL A 33 2.94 -5.01 15.26
N VAL A 34 2.53 -6.23 14.95
CA VAL A 34 3.07 -7.42 15.62
C VAL A 34 4.44 -7.82 15.08
N GLU A 35 4.54 -8.07 13.79
CA GLU A 35 5.79 -8.52 13.17
C GLU A 35 6.90 -7.45 13.27
N GLN A 36 6.58 -6.20 12.97
CA GLN A 36 7.52 -5.08 13.03
C GLN A 36 7.74 -4.56 14.45
N ARG A 37 7.03 -5.10 15.43
CA ARG A 37 7.14 -4.72 16.84
C ARG A 37 6.98 -3.20 17.03
N CYS A 38 5.98 -2.63 16.39
CA CYS A 38 5.73 -1.21 16.38
C CYS A 38 4.37 -0.92 17.02
N ALA A 39 4.39 -0.37 18.22
CA ALA A 39 3.18 -0.02 18.94
C ALA A 39 2.67 1.35 18.47
N TYR A 40 1.80 1.35 17.46
CA TYR A 40 1.17 2.56 16.96
C TYR A 40 -0.26 2.26 16.53
N LEU A 41 -1.04 3.31 16.33
CA LEU A 41 -2.42 3.18 15.89
C LEU A 41 -2.46 3.07 14.35
N ASP A 42 -2.41 1.84 13.85
CA ASP A 42 -2.46 1.59 12.40
C ASP A 42 -3.78 2.05 11.78
N ILE A 43 -4.89 1.89 12.48
CA ILE A 43 -6.20 2.40 12.07
C ILE A 43 -6.22 3.90 12.37
N ASP A 44 -5.96 4.71 11.35
CA ASP A 44 -5.65 6.14 11.48
C ASP A 44 -6.84 7.07 11.18
N GLY A 45 -8.03 6.51 10.96
CA GLY A 45 -9.22 7.30 10.63
C GLY A 45 -9.30 7.75 9.19
N ARG A 46 -8.38 7.33 8.31
CA ARG A 46 -8.32 7.77 6.93
C ARG A 46 -8.77 6.71 5.91
N ASP A 47 -9.06 5.50 6.36
CA ASP A 47 -9.46 4.42 5.46
C ASP A 47 -10.75 4.73 4.70
N GLN A 48 -11.63 5.55 5.27
CA GLN A 48 -12.88 5.95 4.65
C GLN A 48 -12.69 6.78 3.37
N GLU A 49 -11.54 7.43 3.24
CA GLU A 49 -11.20 8.29 2.09
C GLU A 49 -10.42 7.56 1.00
N ALA A 50 -10.03 6.32 1.23
CA ALA A 50 -9.13 5.58 0.36
C ALA A 50 -9.87 4.62 -0.56
N ASP A 51 -9.22 4.28 -1.66
CA ASP A 51 -9.51 3.08 -2.43
C ASP A 51 -8.58 1.96 -1.95
N HIS A 52 -9.13 0.76 -1.83
CA HIS A 52 -8.47 -0.38 -1.23
C HIS A 52 -8.24 -1.48 -2.26
N LEU A 53 -7.00 -1.93 -2.39
CA LEU A 53 -6.65 -3.10 -3.19
C LEU A 53 -6.50 -4.30 -2.26
N LEU A 54 -7.26 -5.35 -2.52
CA LEU A 54 -7.18 -6.62 -1.81
C LEU A 54 -6.72 -7.69 -2.79
N ALA A 55 -5.71 -8.45 -2.40
CA ALA A 55 -5.16 -9.54 -3.21
C ALA A 55 -5.19 -10.84 -2.41
N TRP A 56 -5.89 -11.84 -2.95
CA TRP A 56 -6.04 -13.16 -2.32
C TRP A 56 -5.10 -14.17 -2.95
N GLY A 57 -4.51 -15.01 -2.10
CA GLY A 57 -3.74 -16.17 -2.50
C GLY A 57 -4.56 -17.45 -2.44
N ALA A 58 -3.87 -18.56 -2.26
CA ALA A 58 -4.50 -19.87 -2.10
C ALA A 58 -5.40 -19.91 -0.85
N ASN A 59 -6.45 -20.73 -0.90
CA ASN A 59 -7.37 -20.97 0.22
C ASN A 59 -8.10 -19.70 0.71
N ASP A 60 -8.41 -18.78 -0.19
CA ASP A 60 -9.14 -17.55 0.10
C ASP A 60 -8.49 -16.69 1.20
N ARG A 61 -7.18 -16.82 1.38
CA ARG A 61 -6.44 -16.00 2.33
C ARG A 61 -6.05 -14.67 1.71
N LEU A 62 -6.27 -13.59 2.44
CA LEU A 62 -5.78 -12.28 2.04
C LEU A 62 -4.25 -12.25 2.16
N SER A 63 -3.59 -12.18 1.00
CA SER A 63 -2.13 -12.26 0.91
C SER A 63 -1.46 -10.91 0.74
N GLY A 64 -2.20 -9.91 0.25
CA GLY A 64 -1.66 -8.57 0.04
C GLY A 64 -2.73 -7.51 0.10
N TYR A 65 -2.30 -6.29 0.42
CA TYR A 65 -3.17 -5.13 0.55
C TYR A 65 -2.37 -3.85 0.34
N LEU A 66 -3.00 -2.85 -0.22
CA LEU A 66 -2.56 -1.45 -0.15
C LEU A 66 -3.78 -0.53 -0.24
N ARG A 67 -3.57 0.74 0.12
CA ARG A 67 -4.58 1.78 -0.09
C ARG A 67 -4.04 2.91 -0.94
N VAL A 68 -4.93 3.58 -1.65
CA VAL A 68 -4.62 4.70 -2.51
C VAL A 68 -5.52 5.88 -2.14
N PHE A 69 -4.91 7.04 -1.97
CA PHE A 69 -5.63 8.31 -1.83
C PHE A 69 -5.56 9.08 -3.14
N ALA A 70 -6.70 9.58 -3.60
CA ALA A 70 -6.75 10.49 -4.74
C ALA A 70 -6.13 11.85 -4.39
N PRO A 71 -5.65 12.62 -5.38
CA PRO A 71 -5.25 14.00 -5.14
C PRO A 71 -6.37 14.81 -4.50
N GLY A 72 -6.03 15.68 -3.57
CA GLY A 72 -6.97 16.53 -2.86
C GLY A 72 -6.49 17.97 -2.77
N LYS A 73 -7.21 18.79 -2.02
CA LYS A 73 -6.87 20.21 -1.85
C LYS A 73 -5.56 20.43 -1.09
N ALA A 74 -5.29 19.55 -0.12
CA ALA A 74 -4.09 19.66 0.72
C ALA A 74 -2.84 19.12 0.02
N ASP A 75 -3.00 18.15 -0.88
CA ASP A 75 -1.89 17.53 -1.61
C ASP A 75 -2.37 17.18 -3.02
N ALA A 76 -1.73 17.74 -4.01
CA ALA A 76 -2.06 17.50 -5.42
C ALA A 76 -1.57 16.14 -5.93
N SER A 77 -0.82 15.40 -5.13
CA SER A 77 -0.33 14.07 -5.47
C SER A 77 -1.33 12.99 -5.05
N ALA A 78 -1.44 11.92 -5.84
CA ALA A 78 -2.03 10.68 -5.34
C ALA A 78 -1.06 10.04 -4.34
N GLN A 79 -1.56 9.27 -3.41
CA GLN A 79 -0.71 8.63 -2.40
C GLN A 79 -0.99 7.12 -2.35
N ILE A 80 0.07 6.33 -2.30
CA ILE A 80 -0.01 4.90 -2.02
C ILE A 80 0.50 4.68 -0.60
N GLY A 81 -0.22 3.91 0.19
CA GLY A 81 0.19 3.60 1.56
C GLY A 81 -0.27 2.23 2.03
N ARG A 82 0.22 1.84 3.19
CA ARG A 82 -0.11 0.56 3.83
C ARG A 82 0.14 -0.63 2.90
N VAL A 83 1.21 -0.58 2.12
CA VAL A 83 1.61 -1.69 1.24
C VAL A 83 2.09 -2.83 2.12
N VAL A 84 1.40 -3.96 2.06
CA VAL A 84 1.68 -5.09 2.93
C VAL A 84 1.44 -6.41 2.20
N THR A 85 2.29 -7.39 2.48
CA THR A 85 2.10 -8.79 2.07
C THR A 85 2.13 -9.67 3.30
N SER A 86 1.30 -10.72 3.31
CA SER A 86 1.37 -11.72 4.37
C SER A 86 2.70 -12.46 4.32
N SER A 87 3.13 -13.04 5.44
CA SER A 87 4.35 -13.83 5.48
C SER A 87 4.31 -14.99 4.46
N GLU A 88 3.16 -15.60 4.26
CA GLU A 88 2.95 -16.68 3.27
C GLU A 88 2.97 -16.18 1.82
N GLY A 89 2.58 -14.93 1.60
CA GLY A 89 2.52 -14.32 0.25
C GLY A 89 3.84 -13.72 -0.24
N ARG A 90 4.87 -13.71 0.60
CA ARG A 90 6.17 -13.12 0.25
C ARG A 90 6.98 -14.03 -0.67
N GLY A 91 7.87 -13.41 -1.46
CA GLY A 91 8.81 -14.12 -2.32
C GLY A 91 8.28 -14.45 -3.72
N ALA A 92 7.00 -14.22 -4.00
CA ALA A 92 6.39 -14.50 -5.29
C ALA A 92 6.16 -13.24 -6.15
N GLY A 93 6.65 -12.07 -5.72
CA GLY A 93 6.50 -10.82 -6.47
C GLY A 93 5.17 -10.11 -6.26
N LEU A 94 4.38 -10.49 -5.26
CA LEU A 94 3.07 -9.89 -5.00
C LEU A 94 3.17 -8.39 -4.70
N GLY A 95 4.14 -7.97 -3.89
CA GLY A 95 4.35 -6.55 -3.59
C GLY A 95 4.62 -5.72 -4.85
N ARG A 96 5.45 -6.24 -5.74
CA ARG A 96 5.73 -5.59 -7.03
C ARG A 96 4.48 -5.51 -7.91
N TRP A 97 3.73 -6.59 -7.96
CA TRP A 97 2.49 -6.61 -8.72
C TRP A 97 1.50 -5.56 -8.19
N MET A 98 1.33 -5.49 -6.86
CA MET A 98 0.40 -4.53 -6.24
C MET A 98 0.78 -3.09 -6.51
N VAL A 99 2.05 -2.74 -6.41
CA VAL A 99 2.51 -1.36 -6.69
C VAL A 99 2.26 -1.02 -8.17
N LYS A 100 2.59 -1.93 -9.08
CA LYS A 100 2.32 -1.73 -10.50
C LYS A 100 0.82 -1.57 -10.78
N GLU A 101 0.00 -2.40 -10.17
CA GLU A 101 -1.46 -2.32 -10.29
C GLU A 101 -1.99 -0.98 -9.76
N ALA A 102 -1.49 -0.52 -8.60
CA ALA A 102 -1.89 0.76 -8.02
C ALA A 102 -1.51 1.94 -8.94
N LEU A 103 -0.34 1.93 -9.53
CA LEU A 103 0.07 2.97 -10.48
C LEU A 103 -0.85 2.99 -11.71
N GLY A 104 -1.21 1.83 -12.23
CA GLY A 104 -2.17 1.72 -13.33
C GLY A 104 -3.57 2.22 -12.96
N PHE A 105 -4.03 1.89 -11.76
CA PHE A 105 -5.31 2.35 -11.22
C PHE A 105 -5.34 3.88 -11.09
N ILE A 106 -4.29 4.48 -10.55
CA ILE A 106 -4.16 5.94 -10.42
C ILE A 106 -4.18 6.60 -11.79
N ALA A 107 -3.38 6.10 -12.74
CA ALA A 107 -3.31 6.65 -14.09
C ALA A 107 -4.67 6.62 -14.78
N LYS A 108 -5.41 5.54 -14.64
CA LYS A 108 -6.75 5.41 -15.20
C LYS A 108 -7.75 6.41 -14.64
N ARG A 109 -7.69 6.66 -13.33
CA ARG A 109 -8.69 7.49 -12.64
C ARG A 109 -8.32 8.95 -12.55
N GLN A 110 -7.05 9.25 -12.40
CA GLN A 110 -6.57 10.61 -12.12
C GLN A 110 -5.75 11.19 -13.28
N GLY A 111 -5.44 10.38 -14.30
CA GLY A 111 -4.59 10.80 -15.39
C GLY A 111 -3.13 10.92 -14.95
N ASP A 112 -2.43 11.89 -15.53
CA ASP A 112 -1.01 12.11 -15.30
C ASP A 112 -0.80 12.97 -14.06
N VAL A 113 -0.84 12.35 -12.90
CA VAL A 113 -0.61 13.00 -11.61
C VAL A 113 0.62 12.43 -10.94
N GLN A 114 1.26 13.24 -10.11
CA GLN A 114 2.38 12.80 -9.29
C GLN A 114 1.88 11.81 -8.22
N VAL A 115 2.67 10.80 -7.94
CA VAL A 115 2.36 9.81 -6.90
C VAL A 115 3.40 9.91 -5.79
N LYS A 116 2.93 9.94 -4.56
CA LYS A 116 3.74 10.07 -3.35
C LYS A 116 3.63 8.80 -2.51
N ILE A 117 4.74 8.41 -1.90
CA ILE A 117 4.76 7.38 -0.86
C ILE A 117 5.64 7.83 0.30
N SER A 118 5.32 7.37 1.50
CA SER A 118 6.22 7.40 2.66
C SER A 118 6.82 6.00 2.77
N ALA A 119 8.05 5.84 2.32
CA ALA A 119 8.70 4.54 2.22
C ALA A 119 9.60 4.29 3.43
N GLN A 120 9.55 3.07 3.98
CA GLN A 120 10.61 2.64 4.89
C GLN A 120 11.94 2.67 4.12
N VAL A 121 12.98 3.25 4.71
CA VAL A 121 14.24 3.53 4.01
C VAL A 121 14.84 2.27 3.39
N TYR A 122 14.75 1.12 4.06
CA TYR A 122 15.29 -0.12 3.51
C TYR A 122 14.56 -0.60 2.25
N LEU A 123 13.38 -0.05 1.93
CA LEU A 123 12.61 -0.33 0.71
C LEU A 123 12.80 0.73 -0.38
N GLU A 124 13.68 1.70 -0.18
CA GLU A 124 13.91 2.77 -1.15
C GLU A 124 14.22 2.22 -2.55
N ARG A 125 15.10 1.23 -2.62
CA ARG A 125 15.47 0.60 -3.89
C ARG A 125 14.30 -0.11 -4.55
N PHE A 126 13.46 -0.75 -3.77
CA PHE A 126 12.25 -1.41 -4.26
C PHE A 126 11.34 -0.41 -4.99
N TYR A 127 11.10 0.75 -4.38
CA TYR A 127 10.24 1.77 -4.99
C TYR A 127 10.95 2.51 -6.14
N ALA A 128 12.27 2.66 -6.09
CA ALA A 128 13.03 3.25 -7.17
C ALA A 128 12.87 2.47 -8.49
N ASP A 129 12.69 1.17 -8.43
CA ASP A 129 12.42 0.33 -9.60
C ASP A 129 11.13 0.71 -10.33
N PHE A 130 10.20 1.39 -9.66
CA PHE A 130 8.96 1.89 -10.25
C PHE A 130 9.03 3.36 -10.68
N GLY A 131 10.21 3.97 -10.61
CA GLY A 131 10.40 5.37 -10.98
C GLY A 131 10.21 6.37 -9.84
N PHE A 132 10.04 5.90 -8.61
CA PHE A 132 10.02 6.78 -7.45
C PHE A 132 11.42 7.29 -7.14
N ARG A 133 11.51 8.55 -6.75
CA ARG A 133 12.76 9.19 -6.34
C ARG A 133 12.58 9.85 -4.98
N ARG A 134 13.58 9.75 -4.13
CA ARG A 134 13.58 10.37 -2.81
C ARG A 134 13.36 11.88 -2.93
N SER A 135 12.47 12.42 -2.12
CA SER A 135 12.13 13.84 -2.07
C SER A 135 12.30 14.45 -0.67
N SER A 136 12.75 13.66 0.30
CA SER A 136 13.01 14.16 1.65
C SER A 136 14.24 13.49 2.26
N ASP A 137 14.75 14.08 3.35
CA ASP A 137 15.69 13.41 4.25
C ASP A 137 14.98 12.28 4.99
N ASP A 138 15.76 11.42 5.67
CA ASP A 138 15.20 10.39 6.54
C ASP A 138 14.45 11.03 7.71
N TYR A 139 13.34 10.42 8.09
CA TYR A 139 12.60 10.78 9.30
C TYR A 139 12.13 9.51 10.01
N SER A 140 11.96 9.61 11.33
CA SER A 140 11.45 8.49 12.12
C SER A 140 9.93 8.53 12.13
N GLU A 141 9.32 7.41 11.79
CA GLU A 141 7.88 7.21 11.88
C GLU A 141 7.66 5.96 12.71
N ASP A 142 7.17 6.14 13.93
CA ASP A 142 6.96 5.05 14.90
C ASP A 142 8.20 4.17 15.12
N GLY A 143 9.37 4.81 15.20
CA GLY A 143 10.64 4.14 15.44
C GLY A 143 11.30 3.50 14.22
N ILE A 144 10.69 3.61 13.04
CA ILE A 144 11.23 3.09 11.79
C ILE A 144 11.62 4.25 10.89
N LEU A 145 12.83 4.21 10.32
CA LEU A 145 13.29 5.25 9.39
C LEU A 145 12.53 5.17 8.08
N HIS A 146 11.97 6.30 7.70
CA HIS A 146 11.22 6.50 6.46
C HIS A 146 11.83 7.64 5.64
N CYS A 147 11.47 7.70 4.38
CA CYS A 147 11.67 8.86 3.53
C CYS A 147 10.47 9.05 2.61
N GLU A 148 10.23 10.29 2.23
CA GLU A 148 9.24 10.58 1.19
C GLU A 148 9.84 10.30 -0.18
N MET A 149 9.06 9.69 -1.05
CA MET A 149 9.44 9.46 -2.43
C MET A 149 8.32 9.89 -3.36
N LEU A 150 8.70 10.45 -4.49
CA LEU A 150 7.78 10.95 -5.52
C LEU A 150 8.06 10.27 -6.86
N ARG A 151 7.00 10.04 -7.59
CA ARG A 151 7.03 9.57 -8.96
C ARG A 151 6.20 10.54 -9.82
N ALA A 152 6.86 11.01 -10.87
CA ALA A 152 6.18 11.87 -11.84
C ALA A 152 5.21 11.09 -12.74
#